data_9fcb9769137c216bd7daaa211a6f2023
#
_entry.id   9fcb9769137c216bd7daaa211a6f2023
#
_cell.length_a   1.000
_cell.length_b   1.000
_cell.length_c   1.000
_cell.angle_alpha   90.00
_cell.angle_beta   90.00
_cell.angle_gamma   90.00
#
_symmetry.space_group_name_H-M   'P 1'
#
loop_
_entity.id
_entity.type
_entity.pdbx_description
1 polymer ?
#
loop_
_entity_poly.entity_id
_entity_poly.type
_entity_poly.pdbx_seq_one_letter_code
_entity_poly.pdbx_strand_id
1 'polypeptide(L)'
;MKNELAVRDWHWEVTKNCNLRCLHCILGDHKSSQELTTHESLKAISRIVQLGGKTLRITGGEPLIRKDLGLIIQEAHASGLGLDLITNGTMLDDDFLKKYRRCLGHIAISIDGQEKIHDHLRGKGSFVKSILSARKIMDAGIDLSVYITIHSLNKDSLGLLMEELISIGVESFHFNEINMEGRVLKNKHLLLESMDVSTKLSRILFQIQKSVDVGQISQDLNCSISPSAVYLTSDGIIYACVELAFKSPEQKIAGILEQGVGDKIMQFFSESAITQKCSCRYSLFSMQGISILLNQPAKCPIIRKRRIDNE
;
A
#
# COMPACT_ATOMS: atom_id res chain seq x y z
N MET A 1 -24.85 -3.47 -25.41
CA MET A 1 -23.71 -4.01 -24.67
C MET A 1 -23.84 -3.48 -23.25
N LYS A 2 -24.16 -4.32 -22.27
CA LYS A 2 -24.14 -3.94 -20.85
C LYS A 2 -22.68 -3.61 -20.54
N ASN A 3 -22.38 -2.37 -20.11
CA ASN A 3 -21.10 -2.04 -19.51
C ASN A 3 -20.99 -2.91 -18.24
N GLU A 4 -20.33 -4.06 -18.35
CA GLU A 4 -19.97 -4.85 -17.18
C GLU A 4 -18.92 -4.05 -16.42
N LEU A 5 -19.36 -3.46 -15.32
CA LEU A 5 -18.47 -2.82 -14.35
C LEU A 5 -17.64 -3.94 -13.73
N ALA A 6 -16.41 -4.10 -14.17
CA ALA A 6 -15.48 -5.06 -13.60
C ALA A 6 -14.64 -4.35 -12.53
N VAL A 7 -14.79 -4.75 -11.28
CA VAL A 7 -13.88 -4.32 -10.21
C VAL A 7 -12.56 -5.04 -10.40
N ARG A 8 -11.59 -4.35 -10.98
CA ARG A 8 -10.32 -4.95 -11.40
C ARG A 8 -9.27 -4.99 -10.30
N ASP A 9 -9.24 -3.96 -9.46
CA ASP A 9 -8.18 -3.73 -8.49
C ASP A 9 -8.73 -3.87 -7.06
N TRP A 10 -8.22 -4.83 -6.33
CA TRP A 10 -8.64 -5.11 -4.96
C TRP A 10 -7.52 -4.83 -3.99
N HIS A 11 -7.79 -3.96 -3.01
CA HIS A 11 -6.91 -3.74 -1.87
C HIS A 11 -7.50 -4.48 -0.68
N TRP A 12 -6.85 -5.53 -0.22
CA TRP A 12 -7.35 -6.33 0.88
C TRP A 12 -6.49 -6.19 2.13
N GLU A 13 -7.09 -5.62 3.19
CA GLU A 13 -6.58 -5.67 4.55
C GLU A 13 -6.85 -7.07 5.10
N VAL A 14 -5.89 -7.99 4.95
CA VAL A 14 -6.09 -9.40 5.36
C VAL A 14 -6.10 -9.59 6.88
N THR A 15 -5.56 -8.64 7.64
CA THR A 15 -5.53 -8.64 9.11
C THR A 15 -5.38 -7.22 9.66
N LYS A 16 -5.95 -6.94 10.83
CA LYS A 16 -5.67 -5.71 11.61
C LYS A 16 -4.52 -5.89 12.61
N ASN A 17 -4.08 -7.13 12.83
CA ASN A 17 -2.97 -7.41 13.74
C ASN A 17 -1.64 -6.94 13.12
N CYS A 18 -0.75 -6.41 13.96
CA CYS A 18 0.57 -5.94 13.56
C CYS A 18 1.58 -6.17 14.68
N ASN A 19 2.81 -6.50 14.31
CA ASN A 19 3.93 -6.62 15.24
C ASN A 19 4.55 -5.26 15.63
N LEU A 20 4.14 -4.17 14.95
CA LEU A 20 4.56 -2.81 15.24
C LEU A 20 3.40 -1.96 15.79
N ARG A 21 3.75 -0.83 16.41
CA ARG A 21 2.79 0.16 16.95
C ARG A 21 3.13 1.56 16.44
N CYS A 22 3.20 1.72 15.13
CA CYS A 22 3.58 2.99 14.49
C CYS A 22 2.73 4.17 14.98
N LEU A 23 3.35 5.30 15.27
CA LEU A 23 2.67 6.49 15.82
C LEU A 23 1.64 7.10 14.84
N HIS A 24 1.83 6.89 13.54
CA HIS A 24 0.98 7.40 12.46
C HIS A 24 0.02 6.37 11.87
N CYS A 25 -0.11 5.19 12.49
CA CYS A 25 -0.90 4.10 11.92
C CYS A 25 -2.38 4.44 11.83
N ILE A 26 -2.93 4.37 10.61
CA ILE A 26 -4.35 4.61 10.33
C ILE A 26 -5.27 3.58 11.02
N LEU A 27 -4.82 2.33 11.17
CA LEU A 27 -5.60 1.29 11.85
C LEU A 27 -5.75 1.55 13.35
N GLY A 28 -4.94 2.44 13.92
CA GLY A 28 -5.04 2.78 15.34
C GLY A 28 -4.73 1.59 16.25
N ASP A 29 -5.52 1.51 17.32
CA ASP A 29 -5.46 0.43 18.31
C ASP A 29 -6.59 -0.61 18.08
N HIS A 30 -7.29 -0.51 16.94
CA HIS A 30 -8.38 -1.41 16.62
C HIS A 30 -7.81 -2.81 16.30
N LYS A 31 -8.07 -3.73 17.20
CA LYS A 31 -7.94 -5.16 16.92
C LYS A 31 -9.24 -5.60 16.25
N SER A 32 -9.16 -6.32 15.15
CA SER A 32 -10.35 -6.98 14.62
C SER A 32 -10.80 -8.02 15.64
N SER A 33 -12.07 -7.94 16.05
CA SER A 33 -12.68 -9.00 16.84
C SER A 33 -13.01 -10.22 15.98
N GLN A 34 -13.05 -10.05 14.66
CA GLN A 34 -13.48 -11.07 13.72
C GLN A 34 -12.82 -10.85 12.35
N GLU A 35 -11.86 -11.70 12.01
CA GLU A 35 -11.23 -11.72 10.69
C GLU A 35 -11.82 -12.89 9.88
N LEU A 36 -11.84 -12.79 8.56
CA LEU A 36 -12.21 -13.91 7.72
C LEU A 36 -11.32 -15.11 8.05
N THR A 37 -11.96 -16.25 8.30
CA THR A 37 -11.27 -17.53 8.46
C THR A 37 -10.54 -17.90 7.17
N THR A 38 -9.64 -18.87 7.21
CA THR A 38 -8.97 -19.38 6.00
C THR A 38 -9.98 -19.75 4.92
N HIS A 39 -11.01 -20.51 5.29
CA HIS A 39 -12.04 -20.95 4.35
C HIS A 39 -12.81 -19.77 3.72
N GLU A 40 -13.20 -18.78 4.52
CA GLU A 40 -13.86 -17.58 4.03
C GLU A 40 -12.92 -16.74 3.15
N SER A 41 -11.64 -16.68 3.48
CA SER A 41 -10.62 -15.99 2.68
C SER A 41 -10.47 -16.62 1.28
N LEU A 42 -10.44 -17.94 1.19
CA LEU A 42 -10.39 -18.64 -0.10
C LEU A 42 -11.70 -18.41 -0.90
N LYS A 43 -12.86 -18.41 -0.23
CA LYS A 43 -14.12 -18.02 -0.89
C LYS A 43 -14.11 -16.57 -1.36
N ALA A 44 -13.53 -15.64 -0.58
CA ALA A 44 -13.41 -14.25 -0.98
C ALA A 44 -12.56 -14.11 -2.25
N ILE A 45 -11.46 -14.84 -2.38
CA ILE A 45 -10.64 -14.87 -3.62
C ILE A 45 -11.49 -15.33 -4.81
N SER A 46 -12.22 -16.45 -4.66
CA SER A 46 -13.10 -16.93 -5.73
C SER A 46 -14.14 -15.88 -6.13
N ARG A 47 -14.68 -15.15 -5.15
CA ARG A 47 -15.64 -14.06 -5.38
C ARG A 47 -14.99 -12.86 -6.09
N ILE A 48 -13.79 -12.46 -5.69
CA ILE A 48 -13.01 -11.41 -6.37
C ILE A 48 -12.83 -11.74 -7.85
N VAL A 49 -12.44 -12.96 -8.18
CA VAL A 49 -12.29 -13.40 -9.57
C VAL A 49 -13.61 -13.36 -10.34
N GLN A 50 -14.72 -13.85 -9.73
CA GLN A 50 -16.05 -13.78 -10.33
C GLN A 50 -16.53 -12.35 -10.62
N LEU A 51 -16.10 -11.37 -9.81
CA LEU A 51 -16.39 -9.95 -9.98
C LEU A 51 -15.45 -9.24 -10.99
N GLY A 52 -14.59 -10.01 -11.67
CA GLY A 52 -13.67 -9.48 -12.68
C GLY A 52 -12.34 -8.99 -12.15
N GLY A 53 -11.99 -9.31 -10.90
CA GLY A 53 -10.69 -8.99 -10.28
C GLY A 53 -9.52 -9.41 -11.14
N LYS A 54 -8.52 -8.52 -11.25
CA LYS A 54 -7.27 -8.75 -11.98
C LYS A 54 -6.07 -8.62 -11.09
N THR A 55 -6.10 -7.65 -10.17
CA THR A 55 -5.03 -7.40 -9.22
C THR A 55 -5.55 -7.50 -7.78
N LEU A 56 -4.73 -8.06 -6.92
CA LEU A 56 -4.99 -8.14 -5.48
C LEU A 56 -3.77 -7.62 -4.73
N ARG A 57 -3.93 -6.46 -4.12
CA ARG A 57 -2.93 -5.89 -3.21
C ARG A 57 -3.23 -6.32 -1.79
N ILE A 58 -2.37 -7.15 -1.25
CA ILE A 58 -2.46 -7.68 0.11
C ILE A 58 -1.79 -6.70 1.06
N THR A 59 -2.54 -6.23 2.05
CA THR A 59 -2.11 -5.29 3.09
C THR A 59 -2.73 -5.67 4.42
N GLY A 60 -2.63 -4.78 5.42
CA GLY A 60 -3.27 -4.96 6.73
C GLY A 60 -2.56 -4.19 7.81
N GLY A 61 -2.56 -4.71 9.03
CA GLY A 61 -1.60 -4.33 10.05
C GLY A 61 -0.21 -4.77 9.58
N GLU A 62 0.06 -6.07 9.70
CA GLU A 62 1.19 -6.70 9.05
C GLU A 62 0.75 -8.07 8.49
N PRO A 63 0.66 -8.22 7.17
CA PRO A 63 0.18 -9.46 6.55
C PRO A 63 0.98 -10.72 6.97
N LEU A 64 2.28 -10.58 7.17
CA LEU A 64 3.17 -11.70 7.55
C LEU A 64 2.89 -12.30 8.94
N ILE A 65 2.07 -11.63 9.77
CA ILE A 65 1.58 -12.21 11.03
C ILE A 65 0.51 -13.28 10.78
N ARG A 66 -0.23 -13.15 9.69
CA ARG A 66 -1.34 -14.03 9.39
C ARG A 66 -0.83 -15.43 9.01
N LYS A 67 -1.16 -16.43 9.81
CA LYS A 67 -0.59 -17.79 9.68
C LYS A 67 -0.95 -18.47 8.36
N ASP A 68 -2.12 -18.17 7.80
CA ASP A 68 -2.62 -18.74 6.55
C ASP A 68 -2.36 -17.84 5.33
N LEU A 69 -1.56 -16.76 5.47
CA LEU A 69 -1.22 -15.86 4.36
C LEU A 69 -0.69 -16.62 3.14
N GLY A 70 0.13 -17.63 3.38
CA GLY A 70 0.69 -18.45 2.30
C GLY A 70 -0.37 -19.19 1.47
N LEU A 71 -1.45 -19.66 2.11
CA LEU A 71 -2.57 -20.28 1.41
C LEU A 71 -3.34 -19.25 0.59
N ILE A 72 -3.54 -18.04 1.14
CA ILE A 72 -4.19 -16.91 0.45
C ILE A 72 -3.41 -16.53 -0.80
N ILE A 73 -2.07 -16.37 -0.69
CA ILE A 73 -1.19 -16.04 -1.83
C ILE A 73 -1.27 -17.13 -2.91
N GLN A 74 -1.16 -18.41 -2.52
CA GLN A 74 -1.19 -19.51 -3.48
C GLN A 74 -2.52 -19.62 -4.21
N GLU A 75 -3.63 -19.51 -3.49
CA GLU A 75 -4.97 -19.55 -4.09
C GLU A 75 -5.21 -18.37 -5.03
N ALA A 76 -4.85 -17.15 -4.62
CA ALA A 76 -5.03 -15.97 -5.45
C ALA A 76 -4.18 -16.06 -6.73
N HIS A 77 -2.93 -16.52 -6.63
CA HIS A 77 -2.06 -16.74 -7.79
C HIS A 77 -2.60 -17.83 -8.71
N ALA A 78 -3.02 -18.97 -8.15
CA ALA A 78 -3.62 -20.08 -8.93
C ALA A 78 -4.91 -19.65 -9.63
N SER A 79 -5.65 -18.69 -9.06
CA SER A 79 -6.86 -18.10 -9.64
C SER A 79 -6.56 -17.02 -10.69
N GLY A 80 -5.29 -16.75 -11.02
CA GLY A 80 -4.86 -15.82 -12.08
C GLY A 80 -4.85 -14.36 -11.68
N LEU A 81 -4.86 -14.03 -10.38
CA LEU A 81 -4.71 -12.66 -9.90
C LEU A 81 -3.22 -12.25 -9.90
N GLY A 82 -2.93 -11.04 -10.37
CA GLY A 82 -1.65 -10.37 -10.11
C GLY A 82 -1.59 -9.95 -8.64
N LEU A 83 -0.48 -10.27 -7.95
CA LEU A 83 -0.37 -10.07 -6.51
C LEU A 83 0.71 -9.06 -6.13
N ASP A 84 0.30 -8.07 -5.33
CA ASP A 84 1.18 -7.14 -4.62
C ASP A 84 1.10 -7.39 -3.12
N LEU A 85 2.22 -7.26 -2.42
CA LEU A 85 2.28 -7.34 -0.95
C LEU A 85 2.81 -6.02 -0.38
N ILE A 86 2.07 -5.43 0.57
CA ILE A 86 2.54 -4.29 1.35
C ILE A 86 2.89 -4.79 2.75
N THR A 87 4.12 -4.58 3.19
CA THR A 87 4.63 -5.03 4.48
C THR A 87 5.52 -3.97 5.14
N ASN A 88 5.64 -4.03 6.46
CA ASN A 88 6.66 -3.26 7.18
C ASN A 88 8.08 -3.86 7.02
N GLY A 89 8.19 -5.04 6.46
CA GLY A 89 9.44 -5.74 6.17
C GLY A 89 10.13 -6.39 7.38
N THR A 90 9.68 -6.18 8.60
CA THR A 90 10.41 -6.63 9.80
C THR A 90 10.34 -8.14 10.05
N MET A 91 9.42 -8.83 9.37
CA MET A 91 9.19 -10.28 9.49
C MET A 91 9.46 -11.04 8.19
N LEU A 92 9.92 -10.35 7.14
CA LEU A 92 10.19 -10.97 5.86
C LEU A 92 11.50 -11.77 5.93
N ASP A 93 11.45 -13.04 5.61
CA ASP A 93 12.60 -13.94 5.60
C ASP A 93 12.83 -14.56 4.21
N ASP A 94 13.97 -15.23 4.08
CA ASP A 94 14.39 -15.85 2.82
C ASP A 94 13.51 -17.05 2.44
N ASP A 95 12.97 -17.78 3.42
CA ASP A 95 12.09 -18.92 3.19
C ASP A 95 10.76 -18.47 2.59
N PHE A 96 10.18 -17.36 3.10
CA PHE A 96 9.00 -16.76 2.54
C PHE A 96 9.23 -16.32 1.08
N LEU A 97 10.31 -15.58 0.83
CA LEU A 97 10.65 -15.11 -0.53
C LEU A 97 10.90 -16.29 -1.47
N LYS A 98 11.70 -17.28 -1.06
CA LYS A 98 11.96 -18.47 -1.86
C LYS A 98 10.67 -19.21 -2.23
N LYS A 99 9.72 -19.29 -1.30
CA LYS A 99 8.47 -20.01 -1.50
C LYS A 99 7.49 -19.28 -2.41
N TYR A 100 7.38 -17.94 -2.25
CA TYR A 100 6.31 -17.16 -2.87
C TYR A 100 6.76 -16.19 -3.97
N ARG A 101 8.08 -16.08 -4.29
CA ARG A 101 8.60 -15.16 -5.30
C ARG A 101 7.95 -15.27 -6.67
N ARG A 102 7.44 -16.44 -7.04
CA ARG A 102 6.75 -16.65 -8.33
C ARG A 102 5.29 -16.24 -8.28
N CYS A 103 4.73 -16.07 -7.10
CA CYS A 103 3.35 -15.65 -6.90
C CYS A 103 3.23 -14.13 -6.78
N LEU A 104 4.26 -13.45 -6.26
CA LEU A 104 4.25 -12.02 -5.98
C LEU A 104 4.93 -11.27 -7.12
N GLY A 105 4.19 -10.42 -7.81
CA GLY A 105 4.74 -9.55 -8.86
C GLY A 105 5.48 -8.35 -8.27
N HIS A 106 5.01 -7.84 -7.12
CA HIS A 106 5.57 -6.65 -6.50
C HIS A 106 5.47 -6.72 -4.98
N ILE A 107 6.47 -6.17 -4.28
CA ILE A 107 6.45 -5.97 -2.83
C ILE A 107 6.74 -4.51 -2.53
N ALA A 108 5.89 -3.89 -1.71
CA ALA A 108 6.13 -2.57 -1.16
C ALA A 108 6.57 -2.67 0.30
N ILE A 109 7.68 -2.01 0.64
CA ILE A 109 8.13 -1.88 2.03
C ILE A 109 7.93 -0.45 2.51
N SER A 110 7.41 -0.32 3.73
CA SER A 110 7.23 0.98 4.36
C SER A 110 8.48 1.44 5.08
N ILE A 111 9.07 2.59 4.64
CA ILE A 111 10.25 3.22 5.27
C ILE A 111 10.04 4.73 5.29
N ASP A 112 9.83 5.34 6.47
CA ASP A 112 9.39 6.75 6.58
C ASP A 112 10.51 7.75 6.88
N GLY A 113 11.74 7.34 6.97
CA GLY A 113 12.85 8.22 7.29
C GLY A 113 14.15 7.45 7.48
N GLN A 114 15.25 8.16 7.69
CA GLN A 114 16.49 7.55 8.14
C GLN A 114 16.29 6.88 9.50
N GLU A 115 17.16 6.01 9.92
CA GLU A 115 17.03 5.12 11.07
C GLU A 115 16.39 5.79 12.30
N LYS A 116 16.90 6.95 12.73
CA LYS A 116 16.41 7.65 13.92
C LYS A 116 14.94 8.05 13.81
N ILE A 117 14.51 8.56 12.66
CA ILE A 117 13.15 9.00 12.40
C ILE A 117 12.23 7.78 12.25
N HIS A 118 12.64 6.82 11.44
CA HIS A 118 11.88 5.60 11.19
C HIS A 118 11.64 4.81 12.48
N ASP A 119 12.69 4.60 13.26
CA ASP A 119 12.60 3.85 14.52
C ASP A 119 11.75 4.58 15.57
N HIS A 120 11.80 5.91 15.60
CA HIS A 120 10.92 6.71 16.46
C HIS A 120 9.44 6.51 16.10
N LEU A 121 9.11 6.44 14.81
CA LEU A 121 7.75 6.30 14.32
C LEU A 121 7.22 4.89 14.40
N ARG A 122 8.04 3.91 14.02
CA ARG A 122 7.59 2.53 13.81
C ARG A 122 8.04 1.57 14.89
N GLY A 123 9.14 1.90 15.59
CA GLY A 123 9.69 1.08 16.67
C GLY A 123 11.18 0.80 16.48
N LYS A 124 11.90 0.77 17.58
CA LYS A 124 13.35 0.60 17.62
C LYS A 124 13.81 -0.65 16.86
N GLY A 125 14.79 -0.48 15.96
CA GLY A 125 15.40 -1.54 15.16
C GLY A 125 14.54 -1.98 13.97
N SER A 126 13.41 -1.31 13.69
CA SER A 126 12.59 -1.61 12.52
C SER A 126 13.26 -1.15 11.21
N PHE A 127 14.00 -0.04 11.23
CA PHE A 127 14.70 0.47 10.05
C PHE A 127 15.68 -0.57 9.47
N VAL A 128 16.60 -1.05 10.31
CA VAL A 128 17.61 -2.03 9.87
C VAL A 128 16.95 -3.29 9.29
N LYS A 129 15.89 -3.79 9.93
CA LYS A 129 15.13 -4.96 9.42
C LYS A 129 14.49 -4.67 8.08
N SER A 130 13.85 -3.50 7.91
CA SER A 130 13.19 -3.12 6.66
C SER A 130 14.22 -2.94 5.52
N ILE A 131 15.38 -2.36 5.79
CA ILE A 131 16.50 -2.25 4.81
C ILE A 131 17.02 -3.64 4.40
N LEU A 132 17.23 -4.53 5.36
CA LEU A 132 17.66 -5.90 5.06
C LEU A 132 16.62 -6.63 4.19
N SER A 133 15.34 -6.45 4.48
CA SER A 133 14.25 -7.03 3.68
C SER A 133 14.18 -6.43 2.28
N ALA A 134 14.40 -5.12 2.13
CA ALA A 134 14.48 -4.48 0.81
C ALA A 134 15.56 -5.14 -0.07
N ARG A 135 16.75 -5.38 0.49
CA ARG A 135 17.82 -6.07 -0.22
C ARG A 135 17.44 -7.50 -0.61
N LYS A 136 16.85 -8.26 0.32
CA LYS A 136 16.39 -9.63 0.06
C LYS A 136 15.35 -9.71 -1.06
N ILE A 137 14.42 -8.76 -1.13
CA ILE A 137 13.41 -8.69 -2.19
C ILE A 137 14.08 -8.46 -3.53
N MET A 138 15.00 -7.51 -3.63
CA MET A 138 15.76 -7.24 -4.85
C MET A 138 16.61 -8.44 -5.27
N ASP A 139 17.28 -9.10 -4.32
CA ASP A 139 18.08 -10.31 -4.57
C ASP A 139 17.20 -11.49 -5.04
N ALA A 140 15.95 -11.56 -4.59
CA ALA A 140 14.97 -12.54 -5.06
C ALA A 140 14.42 -12.23 -6.47
N GLY A 141 14.75 -11.06 -7.04
CA GLY A 141 14.29 -10.60 -8.35
C GLY A 141 12.80 -10.22 -8.36
N ILE A 142 12.26 -9.77 -7.23
CA ILE A 142 10.88 -9.26 -7.13
C ILE A 142 10.93 -7.73 -7.23
N ASP A 143 9.97 -7.14 -7.94
CA ASP A 143 9.86 -5.68 -8.03
C ASP A 143 9.61 -5.07 -6.65
N LEU A 144 10.41 -4.07 -6.29
CA LEU A 144 10.36 -3.40 -5.00
C LEU A 144 9.95 -1.93 -5.16
N SER A 145 9.01 -1.48 -4.33
CA SER A 145 8.81 -0.05 -4.06
C SER A 145 8.99 0.25 -2.58
N VAL A 146 9.46 1.45 -2.26
CA VAL A 146 9.46 1.96 -0.90
C VAL A 146 8.29 2.94 -0.73
N TYR A 147 7.41 2.65 0.23
CA TYR A 147 6.29 3.50 0.61
C TYR A 147 6.69 4.39 1.77
N ILE A 148 6.55 5.68 1.58
CA ILE A 148 6.98 6.73 2.51
C ILE A 148 5.76 7.56 2.90
N THR A 149 5.43 7.58 4.20
CA THR A 149 4.42 8.52 4.71
C THR A 149 5.10 9.83 5.08
N ILE A 150 4.68 10.93 4.44
CA ILE A 150 5.21 12.28 4.69
C ILE A 150 4.54 12.86 5.94
N HIS A 151 5.36 13.37 6.86
CA HIS A 151 4.91 13.98 8.12
C HIS A 151 5.90 15.05 8.60
N SER A 152 5.57 15.74 9.69
CA SER A 152 6.38 16.88 10.19
C SER A 152 7.84 16.53 10.50
N LEU A 153 8.12 15.29 10.91
CA LEU A 153 9.49 14.88 11.30
C LEU A 153 10.38 14.49 10.13
N ASN A 154 9.83 14.09 8.97
CA ASN A 154 10.64 13.64 7.83
C ASN A 154 10.63 14.62 6.64
N LYS A 155 9.70 15.57 6.60
CA LYS A 155 9.49 16.48 5.47
C LYS A 155 10.75 17.17 4.93
N ASP A 156 11.72 17.46 5.81
CA ASP A 156 12.93 18.18 5.46
C ASP A 156 14.14 17.25 5.18
N SER A 157 14.01 15.93 5.39
CA SER A 157 15.05 14.93 5.23
C SER A 157 14.76 13.84 4.20
N LEU A 158 13.69 13.98 3.41
CA LEU A 158 13.30 12.98 2.42
C LEU A 158 14.37 12.78 1.34
N GLY A 159 15.07 13.84 0.93
CA GLY A 159 16.19 13.73 -0.02
C GLY A 159 17.29 12.81 0.50
N LEU A 160 17.71 12.97 1.74
CA LEU A 160 18.72 12.12 2.38
C LEU A 160 18.28 10.66 2.48
N LEU A 161 17.00 10.42 2.82
CA LEU A 161 16.45 9.08 2.83
C LEU A 161 16.49 8.45 1.43
N MET A 162 16.10 9.21 0.40
CA MET A 162 16.13 8.70 -0.98
C MET A 162 17.55 8.37 -1.43
N GLU A 163 18.53 9.25 -1.16
CA GLU A 163 19.93 9.00 -1.47
C GLU A 163 20.43 7.70 -0.83
N GLU A 164 20.08 7.47 0.45
CA GLU A 164 20.40 6.23 1.16
C GLU A 164 19.77 5.01 0.51
N LEU A 165 18.47 5.06 0.19
CA LEU A 165 17.73 3.96 -0.44
C LEU A 165 18.21 3.69 -1.87
N ILE A 166 18.50 4.72 -2.66
CA ILE A 166 19.05 4.60 -4.00
C ILE A 166 20.44 3.96 -3.97
N SER A 167 21.25 4.31 -2.96
CA SER A 167 22.60 3.74 -2.81
C SER A 167 22.58 2.22 -2.63
N ILE A 168 21.49 1.67 -2.13
CA ILE A 168 21.28 0.21 -1.98
C ILE A 168 20.53 -0.43 -3.14
N GLY A 169 20.09 0.35 -4.14
CA GLY A 169 19.46 -0.14 -5.36
C GLY A 169 17.95 0.04 -5.47
N VAL A 170 17.31 0.79 -4.57
CA VAL A 170 15.86 1.07 -4.68
C VAL A 170 15.61 2.05 -5.83
N GLU A 171 14.73 1.70 -6.75
CA GLU A 171 14.40 2.50 -7.94
C GLU A 171 12.98 3.09 -7.90
N SER A 172 12.08 2.56 -7.07
CA SER A 172 10.67 2.95 -7.04
C SER A 172 10.26 3.44 -5.65
N PHE A 173 9.65 4.63 -5.61
CA PHE A 173 9.22 5.30 -4.39
C PHE A 173 7.77 5.75 -4.52
N HIS A 174 7.01 5.57 -3.45
CA HIS A 174 5.63 6.02 -3.35
C HIS A 174 5.45 6.86 -2.08
N PHE A 175 5.02 8.11 -2.25
CA PHE A 175 4.84 9.06 -1.16
C PHE A 175 3.36 9.24 -0.85
N ASN A 176 2.99 9.02 0.39
CA ASN A 176 1.66 9.28 0.92
C ASN A 176 1.71 10.39 1.96
N GLU A 177 0.67 11.20 2.03
CA GLU A 177 0.50 12.10 3.16
C GLU A 177 -0.03 11.33 4.38
N ILE A 178 0.31 11.82 5.57
CA ILE A 178 -0.20 11.27 6.82
C ILE A 178 -1.70 11.52 6.95
N ASN A 179 -2.46 10.46 7.20
CA ASN A 179 -3.90 10.53 7.41
C ASN A 179 -4.24 10.96 8.85
N MET A 180 -5.26 11.83 8.99
CA MET A 180 -5.77 12.29 10.30
C MET A 180 -6.71 11.25 10.91
N GLU A 181 -6.25 9.99 11.00
CA GLU A 181 -7.00 8.86 11.53
C GLU A 181 -6.12 7.95 12.40
N GLY A 182 -6.75 7.10 13.16
CA GLY A 182 -6.06 6.11 13.98
C GLY A 182 -5.17 6.74 15.06
N ARG A 183 -3.91 6.30 15.15
CA ARG A 183 -2.98 6.79 16.19
C ARG A 183 -2.50 8.23 15.99
N VAL A 184 -2.64 8.78 14.78
CA VAL A 184 -2.33 10.19 14.52
C VAL A 184 -3.19 11.10 15.38
N LEU A 185 -4.43 10.72 15.71
CA LEU A 185 -5.31 11.51 16.57
C LEU A 185 -4.71 11.77 17.96
N LYS A 186 -3.83 10.86 18.43
CA LYS A 186 -3.06 10.99 19.68
C LYS A 186 -1.67 11.61 19.46
N ASN A 187 -1.22 11.71 18.20
CA ASN A 187 0.10 12.17 17.79
C ASN A 187 0.01 13.31 16.75
N LYS A 188 -0.86 14.28 17.01
CA LYS A 188 -1.16 15.39 16.08
C LYS A 188 0.05 16.23 15.68
N HIS A 189 1.13 16.21 16.47
CA HIS A 189 2.40 16.85 16.14
C HIS A 189 3.05 16.28 14.88
N LEU A 190 2.64 15.09 14.43
CA LEU A 190 3.09 14.49 13.18
C LEU A 190 2.44 15.11 11.94
N LEU A 191 1.28 15.77 12.11
CA LEU A 191 0.59 16.42 11.00
C LEU A 191 1.45 17.56 10.43
N LEU A 192 1.34 17.76 9.14
CA LEU A 192 1.90 18.92 8.48
C LEU A 192 1.04 20.15 8.84
N GLU A 193 1.67 21.28 9.13
CA GLU A 193 0.95 22.54 9.29
C GLU A 193 0.24 22.92 8.01
N SER A 194 -0.89 23.63 8.11
CA SER A 194 -1.86 23.91 7.05
C SER A 194 -1.37 24.88 5.95
N MET A 195 -0.12 24.78 5.53
CA MET A 195 0.26 25.31 4.22
C MET A 195 -0.27 24.40 3.14
N ASP A 196 -0.65 24.98 2.02
CA ASP A 196 -1.03 24.26 0.81
C ASP A 196 -0.12 23.04 0.58
N VAL A 197 -0.69 21.86 0.72
CA VAL A 197 0.03 20.57 0.63
C VAL A 197 0.70 20.48 -0.74
N SER A 198 0.09 21.03 -1.79
CA SER A 198 0.65 21.07 -3.14
C SER A 198 1.97 21.83 -3.19
N THR A 199 2.07 22.95 -2.48
CA THR A 199 3.30 23.77 -2.40
C THR A 199 4.40 23.06 -1.63
N LYS A 200 4.05 22.36 -0.54
CA LYS A 200 5.03 21.57 0.24
C LYS A 200 5.55 20.39 -0.58
N LEU A 201 4.65 19.68 -1.23
CA LEU A 201 5.01 18.53 -2.04
C LEU A 201 5.87 18.93 -3.25
N SER A 202 5.53 20.06 -3.91
CA SER A 202 6.34 20.62 -4.99
C SER A 202 7.75 21.00 -4.51
N ARG A 203 7.90 21.53 -3.30
CA ARG A 203 9.22 21.81 -2.69
C ARG A 203 9.99 20.55 -2.40
N ILE A 204 9.33 19.53 -1.85
CA ILE A 204 9.93 18.21 -1.59
C ILE A 204 10.40 17.57 -2.90
N LEU A 205 9.54 17.55 -3.91
CA LEU A 205 9.89 17.06 -5.25
C LEU A 205 11.07 17.81 -5.87
N PHE A 206 11.08 19.15 -5.73
CA PHE A 206 12.18 19.97 -6.20
C PHE A 206 13.51 19.68 -5.48
N GLN A 207 13.46 19.42 -4.17
CA GLN A 207 14.64 19.00 -3.41
C GLN A 207 15.14 17.62 -3.88
N ILE A 208 14.22 16.68 -4.07
CA ILE A 208 14.51 15.34 -4.56
C ILE A 208 15.14 15.41 -5.97
N GLN A 209 14.58 16.19 -6.87
CA GLN A 209 15.08 16.38 -8.25
C GLN A 209 16.49 16.98 -8.30
N LYS A 210 16.89 17.75 -7.29
CA LYS A 210 18.27 18.28 -7.19
C LYS A 210 19.29 17.22 -6.79
N SER A 211 18.86 16.22 -6.03
CA SER A 211 19.74 15.21 -5.45
C SER A 211 19.77 13.92 -6.29
N VAL A 212 18.75 13.70 -7.13
CA VAL A 212 18.55 12.43 -7.87
C VAL A 212 18.06 12.70 -9.27
N ASP A 213 18.54 11.95 -10.25
CA ASP A 213 18.00 11.94 -11.61
C ASP A 213 16.63 11.24 -11.60
N VAL A 214 15.58 12.05 -11.55
CA VAL A 214 14.19 11.59 -11.46
C VAL A 214 13.66 11.33 -12.87
N GLY A 215 13.34 10.08 -13.14
CA GLY A 215 12.76 9.66 -14.40
C GLY A 215 11.30 10.03 -14.56
N GLN A 216 10.43 9.12 -14.20
CA GLN A 216 9.00 9.31 -14.34
C GLN A 216 8.37 9.69 -12.99
N ILE A 217 7.72 10.86 -12.95
CA ILE A 217 6.88 11.28 -11.84
C ILE A 217 5.44 11.11 -12.27
N SER A 218 4.69 10.25 -11.63
CA SER A 218 3.24 10.18 -11.77
C SER A 218 2.57 10.78 -10.55
N GLN A 219 1.70 11.74 -10.79
CA GLN A 219 0.79 12.29 -9.78
C GLN A 219 -0.61 11.77 -10.08
N ASP A 220 -1.13 10.93 -9.23
CA ASP A 220 -2.56 10.62 -9.24
C ASP A 220 -3.31 11.73 -8.51
N LEU A 221 -3.71 12.76 -9.24
CA LEU A 221 -4.45 13.91 -8.71
C LEU A 221 -5.97 13.65 -8.60
N ASN A 222 -6.44 12.49 -9.03
CA ASN A 222 -7.86 12.16 -9.02
C ASN A 222 -8.21 11.29 -7.81
N CYS A 223 -9.37 11.53 -7.21
CA CYS A 223 -9.91 10.68 -6.17
C CYS A 223 -9.94 9.22 -6.67
N SER A 224 -9.34 8.30 -5.90
CA SER A 224 -9.26 6.87 -6.25
C SER A 224 -10.61 6.14 -6.14
N ILE A 225 -11.71 6.83 -5.86
CA ILE A 225 -13.04 6.24 -5.99
C ILE A 225 -13.29 6.01 -7.48
N SER A 226 -12.86 4.85 -7.91
CA SER A 226 -13.07 4.34 -9.27
C SER A 226 -13.93 3.10 -9.18
N PRO A 227 -14.90 2.94 -10.08
CA PRO A 227 -15.64 1.68 -10.14
C PRO A 227 -14.74 0.46 -10.39
N SER A 228 -13.49 0.69 -10.79
CA SER A 228 -12.52 -0.38 -11.04
C SER A 228 -11.70 -0.79 -9.81
N ALA A 229 -11.73 -0.03 -8.71
CA ALA A 229 -10.93 -0.31 -7.52
C ALA A 229 -11.77 -0.26 -6.24
N VAL A 230 -11.56 -1.21 -5.33
CA VAL A 230 -12.25 -1.25 -4.03
C VAL A 230 -11.29 -1.69 -2.90
N TYR A 231 -11.69 -1.35 -1.67
CA TYR A 231 -11.02 -1.75 -0.44
C TYR A 231 -11.84 -2.81 0.28
N LEU A 232 -11.20 -3.94 0.61
CA LEU A 232 -11.76 -5.04 1.37
C LEU A 232 -11.11 -5.11 2.75
N THR A 233 -11.91 -5.05 3.79
CA THR A 233 -11.45 -5.14 5.19
C THR A 233 -11.19 -6.58 5.60
N SER A 234 -10.52 -6.79 6.72
CA SER A 234 -10.18 -8.11 7.26
C SER A 234 -11.40 -8.94 7.67
N ASP A 235 -12.51 -8.29 8.00
CA ASP A 235 -13.82 -8.91 8.30
C ASP A 235 -14.71 -9.08 7.05
N GLY A 236 -14.17 -8.81 5.86
CA GLY A 236 -14.84 -9.07 4.59
C GLY A 236 -15.79 -7.99 4.12
N ILE A 237 -15.75 -6.78 4.65
CA ILE A 237 -16.60 -5.67 4.21
C ILE A 237 -15.91 -4.89 3.08
N ILE A 238 -16.69 -4.55 2.04
CA ILE A 238 -16.22 -3.80 0.87
C ILE A 238 -16.58 -2.33 1.03
N TYR A 239 -15.59 -1.48 0.75
CA TYR A 239 -15.70 -0.02 0.67
C TYR A 239 -15.15 0.48 -0.67
N ALA A 240 -15.62 1.64 -1.12
CA ALA A 240 -15.09 2.26 -2.34
C ALA A 240 -13.62 2.72 -2.16
N CYS A 241 -13.17 2.98 -0.94
CA CYS A 241 -11.78 3.29 -0.63
C CYS A 241 -11.47 3.08 0.86
N VAL A 242 -10.18 3.05 1.20
CA VAL A 242 -9.70 2.88 2.57
C VAL A 242 -10.19 4.00 3.51
N GLU A 243 -10.27 5.24 3.03
CA GLU A 243 -10.73 6.38 3.82
C GLU A 243 -12.18 6.20 4.33
N LEU A 244 -13.06 5.72 3.45
CA LEU A 244 -14.45 5.46 3.82
C LEU A 244 -14.57 4.38 4.89
N ALA A 245 -13.69 3.37 4.86
CA ALA A 245 -13.69 2.32 5.88
C ALA A 245 -13.40 2.86 7.29
N PHE A 246 -12.65 3.95 7.40
CA PHE A 246 -12.28 4.55 8.70
C PHE A 246 -13.12 5.75 9.09
N LYS A 247 -13.43 6.65 8.13
CA LYS A 247 -14.15 7.89 8.41
C LYS A 247 -15.67 7.75 8.38
N SER A 248 -16.18 6.83 7.59
CA SER A 248 -17.61 6.67 7.33
C SER A 248 -17.98 5.19 7.20
N PRO A 249 -17.80 4.38 8.26
CA PRO A 249 -18.03 2.93 8.22
C PRO A 249 -19.47 2.55 7.86
N GLU A 250 -20.42 3.48 7.99
CA GLU A 250 -21.82 3.33 7.53
C GLU A 250 -21.92 3.30 6.00
N GLN A 251 -20.93 3.82 5.26
CA GLN A 251 -20.90 3.81 3.79
C GLN A 251 -20.28 2.52 3.22
N LYS A 252 -20.44 1.41 3.94
CA LYS A 252 -20.11 0.09 3.41
C LYS A 252 -20.93 -0.23 2.18
N ILE A 253 -20.32 -0.90 1.21
CA ILE A 253 -21.03 -1.38 0.02
C ILE A 253 -21.76 -2.68 0.32
N ALA A 254 -21.02 -3.72 0.72
CA ALA A 254 -21.53 -5.06 1.00
C ALA A 254 -20.46 -5.89 1.73
N GLY A 255 -20.85 -7.07 2.23
CA GLY A 255 -19.90 -8.13 2.57
C GLY A 255 -19.50 -8.91 1.32
N ILE A 256 -18.23 -9.29 1.20
CA ILE A 256 -17.70 -10.03 0.01
C ILE A 256 -18.40 -11.38 -0.18
N LEU A 257 -18.85 -12.01 0.89
CA LEU A 257 -19.53 -13.30 0.86
C LEU A 257 -21.05 -13.18 0.74
N GLU A 258 -21.59 -11.96 0.72
CA GLU A 258 -23.04 -11.74 0.59
C GLU A 258 -23.54 -12.18 -0.79
N GLN A 259 -24.79 -12.63 -0.82
CA GLN A 259 -25.50 -12.90 -2.07
C GLN A 259 -25.78 -11.57 -2.80
N GLY A 260 -25.61 -11.54 -4.14
CA GLY A 260 -25.85 -10.34 -4.94
C GLY A 260 -24.82 -9.22 -4.73
N VAL A 261 -23.64 -9.52 -4.20
CA VAL A 261 -22.59 -8.53 -3.94
C VAL A 261 -22.22 -7.71 -5.19
N GLY A 262 -22.22 -8.32 -6.37
CA GLY A 262 -21.96 -7.63 -7.64
C GLY A 262 -22.97 -6.53 -7.92
N ASP A 263 -24.28 -6.84 -7.76
CA ASP A 263 -25.35 -5.86 -7.97
C ASP A 263 -25.26 -4.70 -6.98
N LYS A 264 -24.90 -4.97 -5.72
CA LYS A 264 -24.70 -3.93 -4.70
C LYS A 264 -23.53 -3.01 -5.03
N ILE A 265 -22.43 -3.56 -5.55
CA ILE A 265 -21.29 -2.76 -6.03
C ILE A 265 -21.72 -1.90 -7.22
N MET A 266 -22.43 -2.48 -8.17
CA MET A 266 -22.95 -1.76 -9.34
C MET A 266 -23.87 -0.62 -8.94
N GLN A 267 -24.83 -0.88 -8.05
CA GLN A 267 -25.75 0.11 -7.53
C GLN A 267 -25.01 1.25 -6.84
N PHE A 268 -24.05 0.93 -5.97
CA PHE A 268 -23.25 1.92 -5.24
C PHE A 268 -22.54 2.89 -6.19
N PHE A 269 -21.88 2.39 -7.24
CA PHE A 269 -21.19 3.24 -8.20
C PHE A 269 -22.08 3.91 -9.25
N SER A 270 -23.31 3.41 -9.48
CA SER A 270 -24.28 4.05 -10.38
C SER A 270 -25.01 5.22 -9.73
N GLU A 271 -25.16 5.22 -8.41
CA GLU A 271 -25.77 6.33 -7.67
C GLU A 271 -24.77 7.51 -7.62
N SER A 272 -24.89 8.43 -8.57
CA SER A 272 -23.98 9.56 -8.83
C SER A 272 -23.76 10.53 -7.65
N ALA A 273 -24.36 10.29 -6.50
CA ALA A 273 -24.22 11.09 -5.28
C ALA A 273 -22.88 10.87 -4.53
N ILE A 274 -22.07 9.86 -4.90
CA ILE A 274 -20.87 9.46 -4.14
C ILE A 274 -19.76 10.47 -4.30
N THR A 275 -19.55 11.01 -5.49
CA THR A 275 -18.54 12.05 -5.74
C THR A 275 -18.84 13.34 -4.98
N GLN A 276 -20.09 13.57 -4.55
CA GLN A 276 -20.50 14.74 -3.76
C GLN A 276 -20.37 14.52 -2.23
N LYS A 277 -20.41 13.28 -1.76
CA LYS A 277 -20.42 12.93 -0.32
C LYS A 277 -19.05 12.56 0.26
N CYS A 278 -18.04 12.40 -0.59
CA CYS A 278 -16.72 12.08 -0.10
C CYS A 278 -16.06 13.30 0.55
N SER A 279 -15.82 13.22 1.86
CA SER A 279 -15.09 14.25 2.63
C SER A 279 -13.64 14.42 2.18
N CYS A 280 -13.12 13.50 1.35
CA CYS A 280 -11.80 13.57 0.73
C CYS A 280 -11.63 14.74 -0.24
N ARG A 281 -12.71 15.49 -0.58
CA ARG A 281 -12.61 16.72 -1.42
C ARG A 281 -11.59 17.72 -0.90
N TYR A 282 -11.18 17.65 0.35
CA TYR A 282 -10.28 18.58 0.98
C TYR A 282 -8.86 18.03 1.23
N SER A 283 -8.63 16.75 1.08
CA SER A 283 -7.30 16.19 1.08
C SER A 283 -7.01 15.62 -0.31
N LEU A 284 -6.65 16.50 -1.23
CA LEU A 284 -6.16 16.16 -2.59
C LEU A 284 -5.03 15.10 -2.60
N PHE A 285 -4.63 14.64 -1.42
CA PHE A 285 -3.45 13.80 -1.20
C PHE A 285 -3.69 12.57 -0.30
N SER A 286 -4.87 12.38 0.27
CA SER A 286 -5.06 11.34 1.29
C SER A 286 -5.07 9.90 0.76
N MET A 287 -5.19 9.74 -0.56
CA MET A 287 -5.11 8.43 -1.23
C MET A 287 -4.19 8.44 -2.46
N GLN A 288 -3.56 9.58 -2.72
CA GLN A 288 -2.82 9.84 -3.94
C GLN A 288 -1.35 9.96 -3.58
N GLY A 289 -0.62 8.88 -3.77
CA GLY A 289 0.81 8.91 -3.66
C GLY A 289 1.44 9.59 -4.88
N ILE A 290 2.60 10.16 -4.68
CA ILE A 290 3.49 10.44 -5.78
C ILE A 290 4.38 9.23 -5.93
N SER A 291 4.34 8.62 -7.11
CA SER A 291 5.25 7.56 -7.46
C SER A 291 6.39 8.13 -8.29
N ILE A 292 7.59 7.80 -7.92
CA ILE A 292 8.81 8.17 -8.61
C ILE A 292 9.50 6.89 -9.04
N LEU A 293 9.73 6.76 -10.35
CA LEU A 293 10.58 5.73 -10.91
C LEU A 293 11.84 6.40 -11.48
N LEU A 294 13.00 5.91 -11.11
CA LEU A 294 14.27 6.45 -11.58
C LEU A 294 14.58 5.98 -13.02
N ASN A 295 15.16 6.89 -13.82
CA ASN A 295 15.52 6.60 -15.21
C ASN A 295 16.75 5.69 -15.36
N GLN A 296 17.60 5.64 -14.35
CA GLN A 296 18.83 4.84 -14.41
C GLN A 296 18.85 3.82 -13.27
N PRO A 297 19.14 2.55 -13.58
CA PRO A 297 19.44 1.58 -12.53
C PRO A 297 20.60 2.11 -11.71
N ALA A 298 20.46 2.07 -10.40
CA ALA A 298 21.55 2.39 -9.50
C ALA A 298 22.82 1.67 -9.97
N LYS A 299 23.96 2.34 -9.95
CA LYS A 299 25.26 1.80 -10.39
C LYS A 299 25.72 0.62 -9.51
N CYS A 300 24.85 -0.34 -9.26
CA CYS A 300 25.20 -1.57 -8.57
C CYS A 300 25.64 -2.62 -9.59
N PRO A 301 26.89 -3.12 -9.54
CA PRO A 301 27.42 -4.07 -10.48
C PRO A 301 26.61 -5.38 -10.60
N ILE A 302 25.84 -5.72 -9.57
CA ILE A 302 25.05 -6.95 -9.50
C ILE A 302 23.79 -6.85 -10.36
N ILE A 303 23.18 -5.66 -10.47
CA ILE A 303 21.95 -5.44 -11.25
C ILE A 303 22.23 -5.49 -12.75
N ARG A 304 23.43 -5.08 -13.19
CA ARG A 304 23.83 -5.12 -14.61
C ARG A 304 23.90 -6.54 -15.20
N LYS A 305 24.20 -7.56 -14.40
CA LYS A 305 24.33 -8.93 -14.91
C LYS A 305 22.98 -9.61 -15.23
N ARG A 306 21.88 -9.21 -14.61
CA ARG A 306 20.58 -9.90 -14.76
C ARG A 306 19.71 -9.39 -15.92
N ARG A 307 19.97 -8.19 -16.47
CA ARG A 307 19.24 -7.68 -17.66
C ARG A 307 19.78 -8.20 -18.98
N ILE A 308 20.98 -8.76 -19.01
CA ILE A 308 21.63 -9.24 -20.26
C ILE A 308 21.26 -10.72 -20.53
N ASP A 309 20.82 -11.46 -19.52
CA ASP A 309 20.51 -12.89 -19.66
C ASP A 309 19.03 -13.20 -19.96
N ASN A 310 18.18 -12.17 -20.20
CA ASN A 310 16.76 -12.29 -20.51
C ASN A 310 16.33 -11.64 -21.84
N GLU A 311 17.28 -11.41 -22.78
CA GLU A 311 16.98 -11.11 -24.20
C GLU A 311 17.16 -12.34 -25.08
#